data_a0f3692c3594ed3a095e0e68b0ead1ec
#
_entry.id   a0f3692c3594ed3a095e0e68b0ead1ec
#
_cell.length_a   1.000
_cell.length_b   1.000
_cell.length_c   1.000
_cell.angle_alpha   90.00
_cell.angle_beta   90.00
_cell.angle_gamma   90.00
#
_symmetry.space_group_name_H-M   'P 1'
#
loop_
_entity.id
_entity.type
_entity.pdbx_description
1 polymer ?
#
loop_
_entity_poly.entity_id
_entity_poly.type
_entity_poly.pdbx_seq_one_letter_code
_entity_poly.pdbx_strand_id
1 'polypeptide(L)'
;MKNLLLCCLAATLAVSSCQKTGIRQTLEKAGENRRELETVLEHYKNEPLKEKAARFLLENMDGHFAHTGEAVDVYDNYMDSVFRHCNGDRVFWIMKYDTILQRTGLDLELSQDERLYDAQSVTADFLTEHIDSAFTVWQQNWNKQYSFEMFCRYVLPYRIGNEKTSFWRRTFTVPSWVREAYAPNQDNSTYAYGMANDILGGMRSVIYYPPQFLPDLPLTALEHVKSASCKEYAHLCVAVLRAHGLPATIDFTPQWGNRGLGHEWCVFFPDNHSFIPFNPGERLGDHFMKRKEDRLTKVFRQTYEKQPESLYMQNKGEEEIPDLFDTPYIMDVTREYTATSDVEVELYDDVESGRFVYLSVFDNQDWSIVHWGTRHGRKATFRDMARNVVYMPVHYSEENGTVPAGDAFLLDPQGNIHKMTADTTQRTTVEVKRKFRDVRSNQFLQGVIGGKFQVANQEDFSDSLTIHVIPHLKDNKFHVVHPRYTGEYRYFRYLSPDWSRGNMAELYTFNAAGDTLKHKRLMGNFHVRPWCGPENLFDGNVLSFYDSHDVYGV
;
A
#
# COMPACT_ATOMS: atom_id res chain seq x y z
N MET A 1 -28.91 -33.57 -27.11
CA MET A 1 -29.44 -32.23 -27.34
C MET A 1 -30.39 -31.75 -26.22
N LYS A 2 -31.36 -32.56 -25.75
CA LYS A 2 -32.27 -32.12 -24.65
C LYS A 2 -31.57 -31.85 -23.29
N ASN A 3 -30.53 -32.59 -22.94
CA ASN A 3 -29.81 -32.36 -21.67
C ASN A 3 -28.89 -31.15 -21.69
N LEU A 4 -28.40 -30.71 -22.86
CA LEU A 4 -27.59 -29.50 -22.98
C LEU A 4 -28.45 -28.24 -22.84
N LEU A 5 -29.70 -28.28 -23.37
CA LEU A 5 -30.64 -27.14 -23.21
C LEU A 5 -31.10 -26.98 -21.75
N LEU A 6 -31.24 -28.07 -21.00
CA LEU A 6 -31.63 -28.01 -19.58
C LEU A 6 -30.52 -27.43 -18.70
N CYS A 7 -29.25 -27.72 -18.98
CA CYS A 7 -28.10 -27.16 -18.26
C CYS A 7 -27.94 -25.67 -18.55
N CYS A 8 -28.13 -25.20 -19.78
CA CYS A 8 -28.10 -23.77 -20.11
C CYS A 8 -29.26 -22.99 -19.50
N LEU A 9 -30.46 -23.57 -19.43
CA LEU A 9 -31.61 -22.92 -18.75
C LEU A 9 -31.41 -22.89 -17.23
N ALA A 10 -30.84 -23.94 -16.62
CA ALA A 10 -30.56 -23.95 -15.19
C ALA A 10 -29.45 -22.97 -14.82
N ALA A 11 -28.42 -22.83 -15.64
CA ALA A 11 -27.35 -21.84 -15.45
C ALA A 11 -27.86 -20.39 -15.57
N THR A 12 -28.69 -20.11 -16.57
CA THR A 12 -29.31 -18.78 -16.73
C THR A 12 -30.29 -18.44 -15.60
N LEU A 13 -31.03 -19.40 -15.07
CA LEU A 13 -31.92 -19.19 -13.93
C LEU A 13 -31.14 -19.01 -12.61
N ALA A 14 -30.02 -19.70 -12.42
CA ALA A 14 -29.17 -19.56 -11.25
C ALA A 14 -28.47 -18.19 -11.23
N VAL A 15 -27.93 -17.73 -12.36
CA VAL A 15 -27.33 -16.40 -12.50
C VAL A 15 -28.36 -15.29 -12.27
N SER A 16 -29.57 -15.42 -12.84
CA SER A 16 -30.65 -14.45 -12.65
C SER A 16 -31.19 -14.41 -11.21
N SER A 17 -31.13 -15.52 -10.49
CA SER A 17 -31.51 -15.59 -9.06
C SER A 17 -30.45 -14.99 -8.15
N CYS A 18 -29.17 -15.21 -8.45
CA CYS A 18 -28.05 -14.63 -7.69
C CYS A 18 -27.98 -13.11 -7.87
N GLN A 19 -28.21 -12.60 -9.08
CA GLN A 19 -28.28 -11.16 -9.38
C GLN A 19 -29.41 -10.46 -8.61
N LYS A 20 -30.59 -11.07 -8.49
CA LYS A 20 -31.70 -10.49 -7.69
C LYS A 20 -31.37 -10.44 -6.20
N THR A 21 -30.53 -11.33 -5.69
CA THR A 21 -30.11 -11.34 -4.28
C THR A 21 -29.10 -10.22 -3.97
N GLY A 22 -28.14 -9.94 -4.84
CA GLY A 22 -27.12 -8.90 -4.65
C GLY A 22 -27.71 -7.49 -4.56
N ILE A 23 -28.51 -7.08 -5.55
CA ILE A 23 -29.18 -5.76 -5.54
C ILE A 23 -30.08 -5.61 -4.33
N ARG A 24 -30.84 -6.66 -4.00
CA ARG A 24 -31.73 -6.63 -2.82
C ARG A 24 -30.93 -6.36 -1.53
N GLN A 25 -29.80 -7.02 -1.37
CA GLN A 25 -28.93 -6.84 -0.21
C GLN A 25 -28.41 -5.40 -0.13
N THR A 26 -27.95 -4.83 -1.25
CA THR A 26 -27.50 -3.44 -1.32
C THR A 26 -28.63 -2.46 -0.96
N LEU A 27 -29.83 -2.65 -1.51
CA LEU A 27 -30.99 -1.82 -1.21
C LEU A 27 -31.49 -1.96 0.25
N GLU A 28 -31.30 -3.13 0.87
CA GLU A 28 -31.58 -3.32 2.29
C GLU A 28 -30.57 -2.57 3.18
N LYS A 29 -29.29 -2.57 2.81
CA LYS A 29 -28.23 -1.82 3.51
C LYS A 29 -28.27 -0.31 3.28
N ALA A 30 -28.87 0.13 2.20
CA ALA A 30 -28.92 1.55 1.80
C ALA A 30 -29.69 2.44 2.80
N GLY A 31 -30.60 1.88 3.61
CA GLY A 31 -31.39 2.66 4.56
C GLY A 31 -32.16 3.79 3.86
N GLU A 32 -31.96 5.02 4.30
CA GLU A 32 -32.63 6.21 3.74
C GLU A 32 -32.17 6.51 2.30
N ASN A 33 -30.96 6.11 1.92
CA ASN A 33 -30.42 6.31 0.58
C ASN A 33 -31.00 5.37 -0.48
N ARG A 34 -31.85 4.43 -0.09
CA ARG A 34 -32.44 3.43 -0.98
C ARG A 34 -33.11 4.05 -2.22
N ARG A 35 -33.79 5.19 -2.03
CA ARG A 35 -34.50 5.89 -3.12
C ARG A 35 -33.54 6.38 -4.21
N GLU A 36 -32.35 6.84 -3.82
CA GLU A 36 -31.32 7.27 -4.77
C GLU A 36 -30.92 6.10 -5.69
N LEU A 37 -30.64 4.93 -5.10
CA LEU A 37 -30.24 3.75 -5.84
C LEU A 37 -31.37 3.20 -6.75
N GLU A 38 -32.62 3.21 -6.28
CA GLU A 38 -33.79 2.83 -7.10
C GLU A 38 -34.00 3.80 -8.27
N THR A 39 -33.71 5.10 -8.08
CA THR A 39 -33.81 6.13 -9.14
C THR A 39 -32.84 5.84 -10.29
N VAL A 40 -31.61 5.36 -10.02
CA VAL A 40 -30.64 4.97 -11.06
C VAL A 40 -31.19 3.83 -11.93
N LEU A 41 -31.79 2.80 -11.32
CA LEU A 41 -32.37 1.67 -12.06
C LEU A 41 -33.56 2.11 -12.92
N GLU A 42 -34.40 2.97 -12.39
CA GLU A 42 -35.56 3.52 -13.15
C GLU A 42 -35.10 4.42 -14.30
N HIS A 43 -34.03 5.21 -14.09
CA HIS A 43 -33.45 6.07 -15.11
C HIS A 43 -33.02 5.27 -16.36
N TYR A 44 -32.38 4.11 -16.17
CA TYR A 44 -31.83 3.30 -17.26
C TYR A 44 -32.75 2.16 -17.74
N LYS A 45 -34.00 2.06 -17.29
CA LYS A 45 -34.90 0.95 -17.62
C LYS A 45 -35.14 0.73 -19.13
N ASN A 46 -34.94 1.77 -19.95
CA ASN A 46 -35.08 1.71 -21.40
C ASN A 46 -33.74 1.67 -22.16
N GLU A 47 -32.62 1.61 -21.44
CA GLU A 47 -31.25 1.55 -22.00
C GLU A 47 -30.54 0.25 -21.57
N PRO A 48 -30.75 -0.89 -22.24
CA PRO A 48 -30.42 -2.21 -21.73
C PRO A 48 -28.95 -2.40 -21.30
N LEU A 49 -27.98 -1.76 -21.97
CA LEU A 49 -26.58 -1.86 -21.59
C LEU A 49 -26.26 -1.01 -20.37
N LYS A 50 -26.79 0.20 -20.29
CA LYS A 50 -26.60 1.06 -19.11
C LYS A 50 -27.35 0.52 -17.90
N GLU A 51 -28.53 -0.08 -18.09
CA GLU A 51 -29.24 -0.80 -17.03
C GLU A 51 -28.39 -1.95 -16.47
N LYS A 52 -27.78 -2.76 -17.33
CA LYS A 52 -26.85 -3.81 -16.89
C LYS A 52 -25.63 -3.27 -16.15
N ALA A 53 -25.08 -2.15 -16.59
CA ALA A 53 -23.96 -1.48 -15.93
C ALA A 53 -24.36 -0.94 -14.54
N ALA A 54 -25.53 -0.29 -14.44
CA ALA A 54 -26.08 0.17 -13.17
C ALA A 54 -26.31 -1.01 -12.20
N ARG A 55 -26.87 -2.12 -12.70
CA ARG A 55 -27.04 -3.34 -11.91
C ARG A 55 -25.70 -3.91 -11.42
N PHE A 56 -24.70 -3.98 -12.28
CA PHE A 56 -23.35 -4.43 -11.90
C PHE A 56 -22.78 -3.60 -10.75
N LEU A 57 -22.88 -2.26 -10.83
CA LEU A 57 -22.42 -1.38 -9.76
C LEU A 57 -23.20 -1.63 -8.46
N LEU A 58 -24.52 -1.66 -8.51
CA LEU A 58 -25.36 -1.82 -7.33
C LEU A 58 -25.21 -3.21 -6.68
N GLU A 59 -25.08 -4.28 -7.45
CA GLU A 59 -24.88 -5.65 -6.94
C GLU A 59 -23.61 -5.80 -6.11
N ASN A 60 -22.60 -4.99 -6.39
CA ASN A 60 -21.29 -5.07 -5.77
C ASN A 60 -20.99 -3.92 -4.78
N MET A 61 -21.92 -2.97 -4.61
CA MET A 61 -21.68 -1.72 -3.88
C MET A 61 -21.63 -1.87 -2.36
N ASP A 62 -22.34 -2.82 -1.78
CA ASP A 62 -22.72 -2.83 -0.35
C ASP A 62 -21.57 -3.04 0.65
N GLY A 63 -20.38 -3.35 0.19
CA GLY A 63 -19.15 -3.42 0.99
C GLY A 63 -18.15 -2.31 0.67
N HIS A 64 -18.38 -1.50 -0.38
CA HIS A 64 -17.54 -0.33 -0.65
C HIS A 64 -17.85 0.80 0.32
N PHE A 65 -16.80 1.50 0.78
CA PHE A 65 -16.93 2.60 1.74
C PHE A 65 -15.84 3.65 1.52
N ALA A 66 -16.01 4.81 2.13
CA ALA A 66 -14.96 5.78 2.34
C ALA A 66 -14.69 5.94 3.83
N HIS A 67 -13.46 6.27 4.19
CA HIS A 67 -13.16 6.78 5.51
C HIS A 67 -13.77 8.18 5.64
N THR A 68 -14.35 8.48 6.81
CA THR A 68 -15.04 9.74 7.09
C THR A 68 -14.73 10.23 8.50
N GLY A 69 -15.20 11.43 8.83
CA GLY A 69 -15.00 12.07 10.12
C GLY A 69 -14.28 13.40 9.99
N GLU A 70 -14.30 14.21 11.05
CA GLU A 70 -13.71 15.56 11.05
C GLU A 70 -12.22 15.54 10.70
N ALA A 71 -11.47 14.55 11.20
CA ALA A 71 -10.05 14.39 10.91
C ALA A 71 -9.77 14.16 9.43
N VAL A 72 -10.57 13.29 8.78
CA VAL A 72 -10.43 12.98 7.36
C VAL A 72 -10.79 14.21 6.52
N ASP A 73 -11.84 14.95 6.88
CA ASP A 73 -12.26 16.17 6.17
C ASP A 73 -11.18 17.25 6.21
N VAL A 74 -10.59 17.46 7.38
CA VAL A 74 -9.48 18.42 7.56
C VAL A 74 -8.27 17.97 6.75
N TYR A 75 -7.95 16.68 6.79
CA TYR A 75 -6.84 16.11 6.04
C TYR A 75 -7.01 16.27 4.52
N ASP A 76 -8.15 15.86 3.96
CA ASP A 76 -8.46 15.95 2.52
C ASP A 76 -8.35 17.39 2.01
N ASN A 77 -8.99 18.34 2.70
CA ASN A 77 -8.99 19.76 2.33
C ASN A 77 -7.57 20.35 2.36
N TYR A 78 -6.78 19.91 3.32
CA TYR A 78 -5.43 20.41 3.45
C TYR A 78 -4.49 19.81 2.40
N MET A 79 -4.59 18.51 2.13
CA MET A 79 -3.75 17.84 1.13
C MET A 79 -4.02 18.38 -0.27
N ASP A 80 -5.27 18.67 -0.62
CA ASP A 80 -5.59 19.35 -1.88
C ASP A 80 -4.90 20.73 -1.95
N SER A 81 -4.93 21.50 -0.88
CA SER A 81 -4.20 22.78 -0.80
C SER A 81 -2.69 22.62 -0.93
N VAL A 82 -2.10 21.62 -0.28
CA VAL A 82 -0.66 21.33 -0.37
C VAL A 82 -0.28 20.99 -1.81
N PHE A 83 -1.03 20.10 -2.47
CA PHE A 83 -0.73 19.69 -3.84
C PHE A 83 -0.79 20.85 -4.84
N ARG A 84 -1.75 21.77 -4.67
CA ARG A 84 -1.85 22.96 -5.52
C ARG A 84 -0.67 23.92 -5.38
N HIS A 85 -0.01 23.97 -4.22
CA HIS A 85 1.01 24.98 -3.91
C HIS A 85 2.44 24.45 -3.82
N CYS A 86 2.66 23.12 -3.76
CA CYS A 86 4.00 22.58 -3.49
C CYS A 86 4.95 22.56 -4.71
N ASN A 87 4.48 22.79 -5.93
CA ASN A 87 5.27 22.83 -7.18
C ASN A 87 6.31 21.70 -7.33
N GLY A 88 6.09 20.54 -6.69
CA GLY A 88 7.02 19.41 -6.70
C GLY A 88 8.18 19.51 -5.69
N ASP A 89 8.22 20.53 -4.84
CA ASP A 89 9.22 20.63 -3.79
C ASP A 89 8.94 19.61 -2.68
N ARG A 90 9.78 18.56 -2.63
CA ARG A 90 9.68 17.48 -1.64
C ARG A 90 9.82 17.98 -0.21
N VAL A 91 10.73 18.92 0.04
CA VAL A 91 10.98 19.47 1.38
C VAL A 91 9.77 20.26 1.85
N PHE A 92 9.20 21.09 0.97
CA PHE A 92 7.99 21.86 1.26
C PHE A 92 6.83 20.92 1.60
N TRP A 93 6.65 19.84 0.86
CA TRP A 93 5.60 18.85 1.09
C TRP A 93 5.73 18.18 2.47
N ILE A 94 6.93 17.70 2.83
CA ILE A 94 7.21 17.07 4.12
C ILE A 94 6.93 18.04 5.27
N MET A 95 7.46 19.27 5.19
CA MET A 95 7.27 20.27 6.24
C MET A 95 5.80 20.63 6.44
N LYS A 96 5.03 20.71 5.36
CA LYS A 96 3.60 21.01 5.43
C LYS A 96 2.81 19.87 6.04
N TYR A 97 3.09 18.64 5.66
CA TYR A 97 2.48 17.45 6.23
C TYR A 97 2.68 17.37 7.76
N ASP A 98 3.93 17.49 8.21
CA ASP A 98 4.26 17.51 9.63
C ASP A 98 3.57 18.67 10.38
N THR A 99 3.44 19.84 9.74
CA THR A 99 2.74 20.99 10.30
C THR A 99 1.25 20.71 10.53
N ILE A 100 0.61 19.89 9.69
CA ILE A 100 -0.81 19.53 9.86
C ILE A 100 -0.98 18.65 11.08
N LEU A 101 -0.22 17.56 11.15
CA LEU A 101 -0.28 16.64 12.28
C LEU A 101 -0.08 17.37 13.61
N GLN A 102 0.87 18.32 13.64
CA GLN A 102 1.12 19.13 14.85
C GLN A 102 -0.01 20.13 15.17
N ARG A 103 -0.61 20.77 14.17
CA ARG A 103 -1.62 21.81 14.38
C ARG A 103 -3.00 21.24 14.68
N THR A 104 -3.34 20.11 14.08
CA THR A 104 -4.66 19.53 14.23
C THR A 104 -4.76 18.64 15.46
N GLY A 105 -3.64 18.08 15.94
CA GLY A 105 -3.64 17.07 17.01
C GLY A 105 -4.47 15.83 16.63
N LEU A 106 -4.75 15.66 15.34
CA LEU A 106 -5.64 14.63 14.83
C LEU A 106 -4.90 13.30 14.80
N ASP A 107 -5.47 12.32 15.46
CA ASP A 107 -5.09 10.93 15.33
C ASP A 107 -5.78 10.35 14.08
N LEU A 108 -5.08 10.37 12.96
CA LEU A 108 -5.61 9.86 11.70
C LEU A 108 -5.78 8.32 11.72
N GLU A 109 -5.09 7.63 12.63
CA GLU A 109 -5.26 6.18 12.79
C GLU A 109 -6.64 5.88 13.41
N LEU A 110 -7.07 6.65 14.41
CA LEU A 110 -8.41 6.50 15.01
C LEU A 110 -9.54 6.86 14.05
N SER A 111 -9.30 7.78 13.11
CA SER A 111 -10.31 8.19 12.14
C SER A 111 -10.57 7.16 11.03
N GLN A 112 -9.73 6.13 10.89
CA GLN A 112 -9.94 5.05 9.91
C GLN A 112 -11.12 4.12 10.29
N ASP A 113 -11.57 4.15 11.52
CA ASP A 113 -12.68 3.32 11.99
C ASP A 113 -14.06 3.85 11.57
N GLU A 114 -14.17 5.12 11.18
CA GLU A 114 -15.41 5.70 10.69
C GLU A 114 -15.59 5.40 9.20
N ARG A 115 -16.51 4.48 8.87
CA ARG A 115 -16.81 4.05 7.50
C ARG A 115 -18.15 4.57 7.02
N LEU A 116 -18.13 5.32 5.93
CA LEU A 116 -19.34 5.73 5.22
C LEU A 116 -19.53 4.81 4.00
N TYR A 117 -20.48 3.89 4.10
CA TYR A 117 -20.74 2.94 3.02
C TYR A 117 -21.39 3.58 1.81
N ASP A 118 -20.98 3.19 0.61
CA ASP A 118 -21.48 3.73 -0.65
C ASP A 118 -22.97 3.53 -0.83
N ALA A 119 -23.49 2.38 -0.45
CA ALA A 119 -24.93 2.12 -0.48
C ALA A 119 -25.74 3.16 0.31
N GLN A 120 -25.15 3.76 1.35
CA GLN A 120 -25.78 4.74 2.23
C GLN A 120 -25.55 6.19 1.84
N SER A 121 -24.65 6.47 0.87
CA SER A 121 -24.18 7.84 0.62
C SER A 121 -24.17 8.25 -0.85
N VAL A 122 -24.04 7.30 -1.78
CA VAL A 122 -23.89 7.62 -3.19
C VAL A 122 -25.23 8.03 -3.79
N THR A 123 -25.27 9.20 -4.46
CA THR A 123 -26.48 9.78 -5.03
C THR A 123 -26.80 9.27 -6.44
N ALA A 124 -28.04 9.37 -6.86
CA ALA A 124 -28.48 9.05 -8.21
C ALA A 124 -27.76 9.91 -9.25
N ASP A 125 -27.61 11.21 -8.99
CA ASP A 125 -26.92 12.14 -9.88
C ASP A 125 -25.46 11.74 -10.11
N PHE A 126 -24.77 11.35 -9.03
CA PHE A 126 -23.38 10.88 -9.14
C PHE A 126 -23.29 9.63 -10.01
N LEU A 127 -24.11 8.60 -9.75
CA LEU A 127 -24.06 7.33 -10.49
C LEU A 127 -24.46 7.49 -11.95
N THR A 128 -25.51 8.26 -12.23
CA THR A 128 -25.95 8.47 -13.62
C THR A 128 -24.90 9.20 -14.43
N GLU A 129 -24.34 10.28 -13.89
CA GLU A 129 -23.26 11.00 -14.57
C GLU A 129 -22.03 10.12 -14.78
N HIS A 130 -21.66 9.33 -13.75
CA HIS A 130 -20.50 8.46 -13.84
C HIS A 130 -20.68 7.37 -14.90
N ILE A 131 -21.85 6.72 -14.94
CA ILE A 131 -22.21 5.71 -15.95
C ILE A 131 -22.18 6.32 -17.34
N ASP A 132 -22.83 7.48 -17.53
CA ASP A 132 -22.91 8.16 -18.84
C ASP A 132 -21.53 8.58 -19.34
N SER A 133 -20.69 9.11 -18.45
CA SER A 133 -19.31 9.47 -18.77
C SER A 133 -18.47 8.24 -19.15
N ALA A 134 -18.63 7.12 -18.41
CA ALA A 134 -17.94 5.88 -18.72
C ALA A 134 -18.38 5.30 -20.08
N PHE A 135 -19.67 5.31 -20.39
CA PHE A 135 -20.18 4.88 -21.70
C PHE A 135 -19.67 5.77 -22.83
N THR A 136 -19.62 7.08 -22.61
CA THR A 136 -19.12 8.05 -23.61
C THR A 136 -17.70 7.73 -24.06
N VAL A 137 -16.82 7.38 -23.12
CA VAL A 137 -15.44 7.01 -23.47
C VAL A 137 -15.32 5.58 -23.98
N TRP A 138 -16.10 4.62 -23.48
CA TRP A 138 -16.11 3.24 -23.94
C TRP A 138 -16.58 3.11 -25.40
N GLN A 139 -17.51 3.96 -25.84
CA GLN A 139 -18.04 3.98 -27.21
C GLN A 139 -17.09 4.65 -28.22
N GLN A 140 -15.98 5.23 -27.79
CA GLN A 140 -14.99 5.81 -28.71
C GLN A 140 -14.32 4.71 -29.57
N ASN A 141 -13.85 5.09 -30.74
CA ASN A 141 -13.29 4.14 -31.71
C ASN A 141 -12.13 3.32 -31.14
N TRP A 142 -11.28 3.93 -30.32
CA TRP A 142 -10.12 3.27 -29.73
C TRP A 142 -10.45 2.25 -28.63
N ASN A 143 -11.71 2.20 -28.17
CA ASN A 143 -12.17 1.28 -27.10
C ASN A 143 -13.13 0.19 -27.60
N LYS A 144 -13.40 0.11 -28.91
CA LYS A 144 -14.36 -0.85 -29.49
C LYS A 144 -13.95 -2.33 -29.31
N GLN A 145 -12.66 -2.62 -29.11
CA GLN A 145 -12.18 -3.99 -28.87
C GLN A 145 -12.59 -4.53 -27.50
N TYR A 146 -12.93 -3.66 -26.56
CA TYR A 146 -13.25 -4.10 -25.22
C TYR A 146 -14.69 -4.60 -25.10
N SER A 147 -14.84 -5.82 -24.58
CA SER A 147 -16.14 -6.39 -24.29
C SER A 147 -16.88 -5.60 -23.21
N PHE A 148 -18.18 -5.79 -23.13
CA PHE A 148 -18.97 -5.18 -22.06
C PHE A 148 -18.56 -5.69 -20.68
N GLU A 149 -18.11 -6.93 -20.56
CA GLU A 149 -17.57 -7.48 -19.31
C GLU A 149 -16.28 -6.76 -18.88
N MET A 150 -15.33 -6.59 -19.81
CA MET A 150 -14.10 -5.84 -19.57
C MET A 150 -14.40 -4.39 -19.17
N PHE A 151 -15.35 -3.75 -19.84
CA PHE A 151 -15.83 -2.43 -19.49
C PHE A 151 -16.37 -2.37 -18.06
N CYS A 152 -17.26 -3.29 -17.68
CA CYS A 152 -17.86 -3.32 -16.34
C CYS A 152 -16.80 -3.54 -15.24
N ARG A 153 -15.81 -4.41 -15.48
CA ARG A 153 -14.80 -4.74 -14.47
C ARG A 153 -13.73 -3.68 -14.30
N TYR A 154 -13.26 -3.07 -15.39
CA TYR A 154 -11.99 -2.31 -15.37
C TYR A 154 -12.08 -0.88 -15.92
N VAL A 155 -13.24 -0.46 -16.44
CA VAL A 155 -13.48 0.94 -16.88
C VAL A 155 -14.59 1.59 -16.06
N LEU A 156 -15.72 0.91 -15.92
CA LEU A 156 -16.92 1.42 -15.27
C LEU A 156 -16.75 1.76 -13.77
N PRO A 157 -15.99 1.02 -12.95
CA PRO A 157 -15.92 1.28 -11.51
C PRO A 157 -15.54 2.74 -11.19
N TYR A 158 -16.29 3.33 -10.26
CA TYR A 158 -16.05 4.71 -9.81
C TYR A 158 -15.04 4.81 -8.67
N ARG A 159 -14.73 3.69 -8.02
CA ARG A 159 -13.72 3.54 -6.97
C ARG A 159 -12.46 2.84 -7.46
N ILE A 160 -11.36 3.15 -6.80
CA ILE A 160 -10.09 2.43 -6.94
C ILE A 160 -9.67 1.90 -5.57
N GLY A 161 -9.78 2.70 -4.51
CA GLY A 161 -9.57 2.33 -3.13
C GLY A 161 -10.76 2.69 -2.24
N ASN A 162 -10.48 3.14 -1.01
CA ASN A 162 -11.47 3.59 -0.03
C ASN A 162 -11.56 5.12 0.04
N GLU A 163 -11.26 5.79 -1.07
CA GLU A 163 -11.36 7.24 -1.20
C GLU A 163 -12.81 7.73 -1.17
N LYS A 164 -13.03 8.98 -0.75
CA LYS A 164 -14.33 9.64 -0.92
C LYS A 164 -14.71 9.73 -2.39
N THR A 165 -15.97 9.44 -2.70
CA THR A 165 -16.49 9.54 -4.07
C THR A 165 -16.36 10.96 -4.60
N SER A 166 -15.92 11.09 -5.86
CA SER A 166 -15.74 12.37 -6.54
C SER A 166 -16.01 12.26 -8.04
N PHE A 167 -16.31 13.39 -8.69
CA PHE A 167 -16.57 13.44 -10.14
C PHE A 167 -15.25 13.45 -10.95
N TRP A 168 -14.33 12.56 -10.61
CA TRP A 168 -12.98 12.52 -11.18
C TRP A 168 -12.91 12.35 -12.70
N ARG A 169 -13.95 11.76 -13.33
CA ARG A 169 -14.00 11.68 -14.80
C ARG A 169 -14.12 13.05 -15.46
N ARG A 170 -14.67 14.05 -14.78
CA ARG A 170 -14.65 15.44 -15.26
C ARG A 170 -13.26 16.06 -15.18
N THR A 171 -12.49 15.67 -14.18
CA THR A 171 -11.13 16.17 -13.94
C THR A 171 -10.16 15.61 -14.99
N PHE A 172 -10.16 14.30 -15.19
CA PHE A 172 -9.24 13.62 -16.09
C PHE A 172 -9.81 13.48 -17.52
N THR A 173 -10.11 14.62 -18.15
CA THR A 173 -10.69 14.64 -19.48
C THR A 173 -9.70 14.21 -20.57
N VAL A 174 -10.23 13.64 -21.65
CA VAL A 174 -9.41 13.26 -22.83
C VAL A 174 -8.87 14.52 -23.51
N PRO A 175 -7.55 14.75 -23.55
CA PRO A 175 -6.95 15.90 -24.23
C PRO A 175 -7.28 15.91 -25.73
N SER A 176 -7.38 17.11 -26.32
CA SER A 176 -7.71 17.26 -27.75
C SER A 176 -6.72 16.52 -28.66
N TRP A 177 -5.43 16.59 -28.34
CA TRP A 177 -4.37 15.91 -29.13
C TRP A 177 -4.52 14.38 -29.12
N VAL A 178 -4.99 13.79 -28.00
CA VAL A 178 -5.29 12.35 -27.92
C VAL A 178 -6.45 12.02 -28.84
N ARG A 179 -7.54 12.81 -28.77
CA ARG A 179 -8.69 12.63 -29.65
C ARG A 179 -8.29 12.72 -31.13
N GLU A 180 -7.47 13.68 -31.48
CA GLU A 180 -6.98 13.86 -32.85
C GLU A 180 -6.07 12.72 -33.31
N ALA A 181 -5.15 12.26 -32.46
CA ALA A 181 -4.21 11.19 -32.79
C ALA A 181 -4.85 9.81 -32.91
N TYR A 182 -5.85 9.52 -32.04
CA TYR A 182 -6.41 8.17 -31.92
C TYR A 182 -7.86 8.05 -32.46
N ALA A 183 -8.57 9.13 -32.69
CA ALA A 183 -9.95 9.12 -33.24
C ALA A 183 -10.10 8.49 -34.64
N PRO A 184 -9.16 8.65 -35.61
CA PRO A 184 -9.33 8.12 -36.95
C PRO A 184 -9.20 6.60 -37.02
N ASN A 185 -8.71 5.95 -35.99
CA ASN A 185 -8.15 4.64 -36.12
C ASN A 185 -8.77 3.52 -35.32
N GLN A 186 -8.35 2.37 -35.68
CA GLN A 186 -8.89 1.04 -35.54
C GLN A 186 -8.69 0.48 -34.15
N ASP A 187 -9.67 -0.23 -33.73
CA ASP A 187 -9.74 -1.08 -32.55
C ASP A 187 -8.67 -2.19 -32.60
N ASN A 188 -7.50 -1.92 -32.07
CA ASN A 188 -6.55 -2.98 -31.77
C ASN A 188 -5.72 -2.67 -30.52
N SER A 189 -5.17 -3.74 -29.92
CA SER A 189 -4.37 -3.66 -28.70
C SER A 189 -3.13 -2.77 -28.83
N THR A 190 -2.55 -2.63 -30.02
CA THR A 190 -1.40 -1.76 -30.29
C THR A 190 -1.78 -0.29 -30.13
N TYR A 191 -2.98 0.09 -30.57
CA TYR A 191 -3.49 1.45 -30.40
C TYR A 191 -3.76 1.79 -28.94
N ALA A 192 -4.45 0.90 -28.23
CA ALA A 192 -4.71 1.06 -26.80
C ALA A 192 -3.39 1.17 -26.01
N TYR A 193 -2.40 0.35 -26.35
CA TYR A 193 -1.06 0.41 -25.75
C TYR A 193 -0.36 1.76 -26.02
N GLY A 194 -0.37 2.22 -27.26
CA GLY A 194 0.22 3.51 -27.65
C GLY A 194 -0.42 4.67 -26.90
N MET A 195 -1.76 4.73 -26.90
CA MET A 195 -2.53 5.74 -26.21
C MET A 195 -2.25 5.74 -24.70
N ALA A 196 -2.24 4.57 -24.05
CA ALA A 196 -1.94 4.45 -22.64
C ALA A 196 -0.52 4.96 -22.30
N ASN A 197 0.49 4.62 -23.13
CA ASN A 197 1.86 5.13 -22.96
C ASN A 197 1.97 6.65 -23.11
N ASP A 198 1.26 7.22 -24.05
CA ASP A 198 1.28 8.68 -24.30
C ASP A 198 0.62 9.42 -23.12
N ILE A 199 -0.52 8.93 -22.64
CA ILE A 199 -1.22 9.48 -21.49
C ILE A 199 -0.33 9.41 -20.24
N LEU A 200 0.20 8.24 -19.93
CA LEU A 200 1.05 8.01 -18.75
C LEU A 200 2.37 8.78 -18.85
N GLY A 201 2.83 9.06 -20.10
CA GLY A 201 4.02 9.87 -20.37
C GLY A 201 3.96 11.26 -19.73
N GLY A 202 2.80 11.89 -19.74
CA GLY A 202 2.55 13.19 -19.11
C GLY A 202 2.63 13.17 -17.58
N MET A 203 2.52 12.00 -16.96
CA MET A 203 2.45 11.82 -15.50
C MET A 203 3.81 11.50 -14.85
N ARG A 204 4.88 11.33 -15.62
CA ARG A 204 6.20 10.90 -15.12
C ARG A 204 6.93 11.91 -14.23
N SER A 205 6.39 13.10 -14.06
CA SER A 205 6.97 14.14 -13.21
C SER A 205 6.63 13.99 -11.72
N VAL A 206 5.81 13.02 -11.35
CA VAL A 206 5.45 12.78 -9.94
C VAL A 206 6.65 12.13 -9.23
N ILE A 207 7.05 12.73 -8.11
CA ILE A 207 8.17 12.26 -7.30
C ILE A 207 7.66 11.21 -6.29
N TYR A 208 8.31 10.07 -6.24
CA TYR A 208 7.96 9.03 -5.26
C TYR A 208 8.31 9.47 -3.83
N TYR A 209 7.32 9.46 -2.95
CA TYR A 209 7.44 9.63 -1.51
C TYR A 209 6.42 8.74 -0.78
N PRO A 210 6.84 7.91 0.18
CA PRO A 210 5.92 7.06 0.92
C PRO A 210 5.31 7.82 2.11
N PRO A 211 4.09 8.34 2.03
CA PRO A 211 3.32 8.67 3.21
C PRO A 211 2.95 7.39 3.96
N GLN A 212 2.87 7.43 5.27
CA GLN A 212 2.49 6.30 6.11
C GLN A 212 1.09 6.54 6.68
N PHE A 213 0.25 5.52 6.64
CA PHE A 213 -1.01 5.42 7.41
C PHE A 213 -2.01 6.57 7.20
N LEU A 214 -2.35 6.88 5.95
CA LEU A 214 -3.33 7.90 5.64
C LEU A 214 -4.54 7.30 4.94
N PRO A 215 -5.76 7.86 5.17
CA PRO A 215 -6.91 7.53 4.36
C PRO A 215 -6.62 7.81 2.88
N ASP A 216 -7.29 7.08 1.99
CA ASP A 216 -7.16 7.31 0.56
C ASP A 216 -7.71 8.69 0.20
N LEU A 217 -6.92 9.45 -0.56
CA LEU A 217 -7.30 10.78 -1.00
C LEU A 217 -8.37 10.73 -2.10
N PRO A 218 -9.31 11.70 -2.13
CA PRO A 218 -10.22 11.83 -3.25
C PRO A 218 -9.47 11.89 -4.58
N LEU A 219 -9.91 11.12 -5.59
CA LEU A 219 -9.21 11.03 -6.88
C LEU A 219 -9.04 12.40 -7.56
N THR A 220 -9.96 13.33 -7.35
CA THR A 220 -9.83 14.71 -7.85
C THR A 220 -8.66 15.48 -7.24
N ALA A 221 -8.30 15.20 -6.00
CA ALA A 221 -7.14 15.84 -5.35
C ALA A 221 -5.83 15.37 -5.99
N LEU A 222 -5.79 14.17 -6.56
CA LEU A 222 -4.60 13.62 -7.21
C LEU A 222 -4.23 14.31 -8.53
N GLU A 223 -5.11 15.14 -9.13
CA GLU A 223 -4.80 15.93 -10.33
C GLU A 223 -3.53 16.79 -10.14
N HIS A 224 -3.37 17.32 -8.94
CA HIS A 224 -2.28 18.25 -8.61
C HIS A 224 -1.12 17.59 -7.88
N VAL A 225 -1.16 16.27 -7.69
CA VAL A 225 -0.10 15.58 -6.96
C VAL A 225 1.24 15.69 -7.68
N LYS A 226 2.28 16.05 -6.94
CA LYS A 226 3.67 16.12 -7.42
C LYS A 226 4.58 15.17 -6.66
N SER A 227 4.11 14.63 -5.55
CA SER A 227 4.82 13.64 -4.75
C SER A 227 3.81 12.66 -4.17
N ALA A 228 4.01 11.38 -4.38
CA ALA A 228 3.07 10.33 -4.01
C ALA A 228 3.79 9.03 -3.64
N SER A 229 3.15 8.19 -2.85
CA SER A 229 3.55 6.79 -2.67
C SER A 229 3.22 5.95 -3.89
N CYS A 230 3.61 4.66 -3.89
CA CYS A 230 3.19 3.75 -4.94
C CYS A 230 1.66 3.64 -5.02
N LYS A 231 0.97 3.72 -3.88
CA LYS A 231 -0.49 3.61 -3.79
C LYS A 231 -1.19 4.80 -4.48
N GLU A 232 -0.97 6.04 -4.00
CA GLU A 232 -1.64 7.22 -4.57
C GLU A 232 -1.28 7.39 -6.04
N TYR A 233 -0.03 7.09 -6.43
CA TYR A 233 0.37 7.21 -7.82
C TYR A 233 -0.28 6.12 -8.70
N ALA A 234 -0.46 4.90 -8.17
CA ALA A 234 -1.22 3.86 -8.87
C ALA A 234 -2.70 4.25 -9.02
N HIS A 235 -3.32 4.79 -7.95
CA HIS A 235 -4.70 5.31 -8.00
C HIS A 235 -4.85 6.38 -9.10
N LEU A 236 -3.93 7.35 -9.15
CA LEU A 236 -3.92 8.37 -10.20
C LEU A 236 -3.81 7.75 -11.61
N CYS A 237 -2.87 6.84 -11.83
CA CYS A 237 -2.69 6.19 -13.13
C CYS A 237 -3.95 5.44 -13.57
N VAL A 238 -4.55 4.65 -12.66
CA VAL A 238 -5.78 3.90 -12.95
C VAL A 238 -6.97 4.83 -13.21
N ALA A 239 -7.14 5.90 -12.41
CA ALA A 239 -8.20 6.89 -12.62
C ALA A 239 -8.09 7.54 -14.01
N VAL A 240 -6.89 7.97 -14.40
CA VAL A 240 -6.63 8.60 -15.69
C VAL A 240 -6.88 7.62 -16.84
N LEU A 241 -6.39 6.37 -16.76
CA LEU A 241 -6.65 5.37 -17.81
C LEU A 241 -8.14 5.08 -17.95
N ARG A 242 -8.87 4.87 -16.84
CA ARG A 242 -10.32 4.65 -16.86
C ARG A 242 -11.10 5.85 -17.37
N ALA A 243 -10.64 7.08 -17.13
CA ALA A 243 -11.27 8.29 -17.67
C ALA A 243 -11.17 8.36 -19.20
N HIS A 244 -10.18 7.69 -19.79
CA HIS A 244 -10.01 7.57 -21.24
C HIS A 244 -10.65 6.29 -21.82
N GLY A 245 -11.33 5.49 -20.97
CA GLY A 245 -11.97 4.24 -21.36
C GLY A 245 -11.02 3.06 -21.50
N LEU A 246 -9.78 3.21 -21.05
CA LEU A 246 -8.75 2.18 -21.06
C LEU A 246 -8.86 1.32 -19.81
N PRO A 247 -9.09 0.00 -19.93
CA PRO A 247 -9.26 -0.88 -18.80
C PRO A 247 -7.99 -0.97 -17.95
N ALA A 248 -8.12 -0.66 -16.65
CA ALA A 248 -6.99 -0.69 -15.72
C ALA A 248 -7.44 -1.01 -14.30
N THR A 249 -6.53 -1.59 -13.52
CA THR A 249 -6.71 -1.85 -12.08
C THR A 249 -5.37 -1.87 -11.37
N ILE A 250 -5.39 -2.21 -10.08
CA ILE A 250 -4.21 -2.34 -9.23
C ILE A 250 -4.03 -3.81 -8.87
N ASP A 251 -2.79 -4.29 -9.00
CA ASP A 251 -2.35 -5.52 -8.39
C ASP A 251 -1.35 -5.20 -7.28
N PHE A 252 -1.30 -6.03 -6.25
CA PHE A 252 -0.38 -5.81 -5.13
C PHE A 252 0.13 -7.11 -4.54
N THR A 253 1.35 -7.04 -3.97
CA THR A 253 1.86 -8.07 -3.06
C THR A 253 1.81 -7.51 -1.63
N PRO A 254 1.15 -8.21 -0.68
CA PRO A 254 1.03 -7.70 0.68
C PRO A 254 2.39 -7.57 1.36
N GLN A 255 3.31 -8.49 1.06
CA GLN A 255 4.65 -8.51 1.59
C GLN A 255 5.58 -9.23 0.63
N TRP A 256 6.78 -8.67 0.37
CA TRP A 256 7.81 -9.37 -0.39
C TRP A 256 8.37 -10.58 0.38
N GLY A 257 8.66 -11.67 -0.30
CA GLY A 257 9.17 -12.91 0.31
C GLY A 257 10.60 -12.81 0.84
N ASN A 258 11.31 -11.77 0.51
CA ASN A 258 12.75 -11.63 0.80
C ASN A 258 13.15 -10.25 1.34
N ARG A 259 12.24 -9.32 1.51
CA ARG A 259 12.46 -7.99 2.09
C ARG A 259 11.19 -7.46 2.73
N GLY A 260 11.31 -6.42 3.56
CA GLY A 260 10.17 -5.76 4.19
C GLY A 260 9.29 -5.00 3.21
N LEU A 261 8.09 -4.71 3.64
CA LEU A 261 7.00 -3.98 2.96
C LEU A 261 6.36 -4.76 1.80
N GLY A 262 5.14 -4.38 1.47
CA GLY A 262 4.43 -4.75 0.26
C GLY A 262 4.77 -3.84 -0.93
N HIS A 263 4.01 -3.99 -1.99
CA HIS A 263 4.08 -3.13 -3.17
C HIS A 263 2.78 -3.16 -3.95
N GLU A 264 2.38 -2.00 -4.47
CA GLU A 264 1.23 -1.85 -5.36
C GLU A 264 1.73 -1.35 -6.73
N TRP A 265 1.15 -1.88 -7.79
CA TRP A 265 1.42 -1.49 -9.17
C TRP A 265 0.15 -1.49 -10.01
N CYS A 266 0.21 -0.83 -11.13
CA CYS A 266 -0.88 -0.77 -12.08
C CYS A 266 -0.91 -1.98 -13.00
N VAL A 267 -2.10 -2.33 -13.44
CA VAL A 267 -2.33 -3.28 -14.52
C VAL A 267 -3.17 -2.61 -15.58
N PHE A 268 -2.67 -2.62 -16.81
CA PHE A 268 -3.39 -2.19 -18.00
C PHE A 268 -3.76 -3.40 -18.86
N PHE A 269 -4.97 -3.42 -19.40
CA PHE A 269 -5.45 -4.47 -20.31
C PHE A 269 -5.50 -3.93 -21.74
N PRO A 270 -4.54 -4.25 -22.63
CA PRO A 270 -4.55 -3.79 -23.99
C PRO A 270 -5.66 -4.43 -24.85
N ASP A 271 -6.18 -5.57 -24.42
CA ASP A 271 -7.29 -6.31 -25.00
C ASP A 271 -8.05 -7.14 -23.93
N ASN A 272 -9.00 -7.98 -24.36
CA ASN A 272 -9.81 -8.78 -23.43
C ASN A 272 -9.08 -10.01 -22.84
N HIS A 273 -7.84 -10.29 -23.21
CA HIS A 273 -7.16 -11.56 -22.94
C HIS A 273 -5.77 -11.39 -22.31
N SER A 274 -5.17 -10.22 -22.45
CA SER A 274 -3.82 -9.93 -21.98
C SER A 274 -3.82 -8.79 -20.97
N PHE A 275 -2.78 -8.74 -20.16
CA PHE A 275 -2.54 -7.66 -19.21
C PHE A 275 -1.07 -7.26 -19.19
N ILE A 276 -0.81 -6.03 -18.82
CA ILE A 276 0.55 -5.45 -18.73
C ILE A 276 0.69 -4.82 -17.35
N PRO A 277 1.47 -5.43 -16.45
CA PRO A 277 1.81 -4.79 -15.18
C PRO A 277 2.87 -3.70 -15.42
N PHE A 278 2.74 -2.58 -14.72
CA PHE A 278 3.72 -1.49 -14.78
C PHE A 278 3.74 -0.70 -13.47
N ASN A 279 4.91 -0.22 -13.07
CA ASN A 279 4.99 0.70 -11.95
C ASN A 279 4.54 2.10 -12.39
N PRO A 280 3.82 2.83 -11.51
CA PRO A 280 3.48 4.23 -11.76
C PRO A 280 4.72 5.05 -12.15
N GLY A 281 4.58 5.90 -13.16
CA GLY A 281 5.68 6.72 -13.68
C GLY A 281 6.64 6.02 -14.65
N GLU A 282 6.47 4.75 -14.91
CA GLU A 282 7.26 3.98 -15.88
C GLU A 282 6.53 3.79 -17.22
N ARG A 283 7.25 3.32 -18.21
CA ARG A 283 6.65 2.96 -19.49
C ARG A 283 5.97 1.61 -19.40
N LEU A 284 4.87 1.45 -20.10
CA LEU A 284 4.30 0.13 -20.32
C LEU A 284 5.34 -0.79 -20.98
N GLY A 285 5.46 -2.01 -20.48
CA GLY A 285 6.42 -2.99 -20.96
C GLY A 285 7.81 -2.92 -20.32
N ASP A 286 8.11 -1.89 -19.52
CA ASP A 286 9.29 -1.92 -18.66
C ASP A 286 9.11 -3.04 -17.61
N HIS A 287 10.23 -3.63 -17.20
CA HIS A 287 10.18 -4.72 -16.22
C HIS A 287 9.71 -4.18 -14.86
N PHE A 288 8.50 -4.56 -14.43
CA PHE A 288 7.90 -4.02 -13.19
C PHE A 288 8.64 -4.48 -11.91
N MET A 289 9.28 -5.65 -11.91
CA MET A 289 10.18 -6.08 -10.83
C MET A 289 11.60 -5.58 -11.11
N LYS A 290 12.04 -4.59 -10.33
CA LYS A 290 13.32 -3.91 -10.57
C LYS A 290 14.55 -4.72 -10.15
N ARG A 291 14.39 -5.62 -9.18
CA ARG A 291 15.48 -6.39 -8.61
C ARG A 291 15.31 -7.87 -8.96
N LYS A 292 16.36 -8.51 -9.45
CA LYS A 292 16.35 -9.95 -9.78
C LYS A 292 16.08 -10.83 -8.56
N GLU A 293 16.46 -10.33 -7.39
CA GLU A 293 16.29 -11.00 -6.10
C GLU A 293 14.88 -10.85 -5.51
N ASP A 294 14.04 -9.93 -6.00
CA ASP A 294 12.69 -9.76 -5.49
C ASP A 294 11.89 -11.06 -5.64
N ARG A 295 11.17 -11.44 -4.57
CA ARG A 295 10.33 -12.63 -4.49
C ARG A 295 8.92 -12.24 -4.14
N LEU A 296 8.00 -12.52 -5.04
CA LEU A 296 6.56 -12.42 -4.76
C LEU A 296 6.16 -13.52 -3.78
N THR A 297 5.24 -13.23 -2.89
CA THR A 297 4.63 -14.21 -1.97
C THR A 297 3.26 -14.60 -2.46
N LYS A 298 2.42 -13.60 -2.65
CA LYS A 298 1.09 -13.64 -3.24
C LYS A 298 0.90 -12.36 -4.05
N VAL A 299 0.04 -12.42 -5.04
CA VAL A 299 -0.41 -11.24 -5.79
C VAL A 299 -1.92 -11.23 -5.80
N PHE A 300 -2.49 -10.12 -5.33
CA PHE A 300 -3.93 -9.90 -5.37
C PHE A 300 -4.24 -8.76 -6.32
N ARG A 301 -5.33 -8.93 -7.09
CA ARG A 301 -5.92 -7.91 -7.96
C ARG A 301 -7.08 -7.24 -7.25
N GLN A 302 -7.08 -5.92 -7.20
CA GLN A 302 -8.23 -5.16 -6.73
C GLN A 302 -9.36 -5.23 -7.77
N THR A 303 -10.56 -5.52 -7.31
CA THR A 303 -11.76 -5.64 -8.13
C THR A 303 -12.87 -4.77 -7.55
N TYR A 304 -13.79 -4.31 -8.38
CA TYR A 304 -15.03 -3.69 -7.90
C TYR A 304 -16.10 -4.75 -7.57
N GLU A 305 -16.08 -5.86 -8.29
CA GLU A 305 -16.99 -6.97 -8.06
C GLU A 305 -16.51 -7.86 -6.90
N LYS A 306 -17.46 -8.33 -6.11
CA LYS A 306 -17.21 -9.28 -5.03
C LYS A 306 -16.63 -10.58 -5.57
N GLN A 307 -15.59 -11.08 -4.92
CA GLN A 307 -14.92 -12.32 -5.26
C GLN A 307 -15.43 -13.45 -4.34
N PRO A 308 -16.18 -14.42 -4.87
CA PRO A 308 -16.72 -15.53 -4.05
C PRO A 308 -15.63 -16.34 -3.34
N GLU A 309 -14.42 -16.38 -3.92
CA GLU A 309 -13.26 -17.10 -3.38
C GLU A 309 -12.48 -16.28 -2.32
N SER A 310 -12.82 -15.02 -2.07
CA SER A 310 -12.15 -14.23 -1.03
C SER A 310 -12.42 -14.80 0.36
N LEU A 311 -11.48 -14.61 1.29
CA LEU A 311 -11.66 -15.04 2.68
C LEU A 311 -12.91 -14.41 3.31
N TYR A 312 -13.14 -13.12 3.07
CA TYR A 312 -14.33 -12.41 3.53
C TYR A 312 -15.62 -13.16 3.18
N MET A 313 -15.78 -13.56 1.91
CA MET A 313 -16.97 -14.29 1.44
C MET A 313 -17.04 -15.73 1.98
N GLN A 314 -15.90 -16.36 2.23
CA GLN A 314 -15.82 -17.70 2.80
C GLN A 314 -16.04 -17.70 4.32
N ASN A 315 -15.60 -16.65 5.02
CA ASN A 315 -15.71 -16.51 6.47
C ASN A 315 -17.14 -16.21 6.93
N LYS A 316 -17.88 -15.41 6.19
CA LYS A 316 -19.28 -15.00 6.53
C LYS A 316 -19.42 -14.38 7.92
N GLY A 317 -18.35 -13.82 8.47
CA GLY A 317 -18.34 -13.23 9.81
C GLY A 317 -18.32 -14.27 10.95
N GLU A 318 -17.87 -15.50 10.68
CA GLU A 318 -17.83 -16.58 11.70
C GLU A 318 -16.58 -16.50 12.59
N GLU A 319 -15.46 -15.97 12.08
CA GLU A 319 -14.17 -15.85 12.79
C GLU A 319 -13.56 -14.46 12.57
N GLU A 320 -12.69 -14.04 13.47
CA GLU A 320 -11.82 -12.87 13.29
C GLU A 320 -10.83 -13.15 12.15
N ILE A 321 -10.69 -12.21 11.23
CA ILE A 321 -9.79 -12.34 10.08
C ILE A 321 -8.90 -11.11 9.97
N PRO A 322 -7.65 -11.25 9.47
CA PRO A 322 -6.76 -10.11 9.26
C PRO A 322 -7.36 -9.06 8.31
N ASP A 323 -7.12 -7.77 8.59
CA ASP A 323 -7.61 -6.63 7.80
C ASP A 323 -7.35 -6.75 6.30
N LEU A 324 -6.19 -7.34 5.92
CA LEU A 324 -5.85 -7.63 4.53
C LEU A 324 -6.96 -8.40 3.81
N PHE A 325 -7.69 -9.26 4.51
CA PHE A 325 -8.72 -10.13 3.96
C PHE A 325 -10.14 -9.73 4.37
N ASP A 326 -10.30 -8.65 5.16
CA ASP A 326 -11.63 -8.11 5.53
C ASP A 326 -12.26 -7.32 4.37
N THR A 327 -12.14 -7.86 3.18
CA THR A 327 -12.69 -7.28 1.96
C THR A 327 -13.07 -8.37 0.95
N PRO A 328 -14.25 -8.26 0.29
CA PRO A 328 -14.61 -9.17 -0.79
C PRO A 328 -13.99 -8.80 -2.15
N TYR A 329 -13.22 -7.72 -2.24
CA TYR A 329 -12.83 -7.07 -3.50
C TYR A 329 -11.40 -7.34 -3.94
N ILE A 330 -10.83 -8.45 -3.48
CA ILE A 330 -9.51 -8.90 -3.91
C ILE A 330 -9.59 -10.29 -4.53
N MET A 331 -8.91 -10.48 -5.66
CA MET A 331 -8.79 -11.73 -6.39
C MET A 331 -7.35 -12.20 -6.41
N ASP A 332 -7.09 -13.46 -6.06
CA ASP A 332 -5.76 -14.04 -6.17
C ASP A 332 -5.38 -14.26 -7.64
N VAL A 333 -4.32 -13.58 -8.07
CA VAL A 333 -3.75 -13.65 -9.43
C VAL A 333 -2.28 -14.07 -9.40
N THR A 334 -1.82 -14.71 -8.34
CA THR A 334 -0.40 -15.08 -8.16
C THR A 334 0.14 -15.91 -9.33
N ARG A 335 -0.68 -16.82 -9.88
CA ARG A 335 -0.32 -17.65 -11.05
C ARG A 335 -0.02 -16.85 -12.31
N GLU A 336 -0.56 -15.64 -12.43
CA GLU A 336 -0.33 -14.77 -13.59
C GLU A 336 1.09 -14.18 -13.57
N TYR A 337 1.76 -14.16 -12.39
CA TYR A 337 3.02 -13.47 -12.16
C TYR A 337 4.21 -14.41 -11.93
N THR A 338 4.00 -15.57 -11.32
CA THR A 338 5.10 -16.45 -10.91
C THR A 338 4.66 -17.91 -10.83
N ALA A 339 5.64 -18.81 -10.80
CA ALA A 339 5.38 -20.22 -10.56
C ALA A 339 4.85 -20.44 -9.13
N THR A 340 3.76 -21.17 -9.00
CA THR A 340 3.09 -21.47 -7.74
C THR A 340 3.03 -22.97 -7.45
N SER A 341 2.73 -23.30 -6.20
CA SER A 341 2.36 -24.65 -5.76
C SER A 341 1.28 -24.57 -4.69
N ASP A 342 0.39 -25.56 -4.69
CA ASP A 342 -0.46 -25.83 -3.54
C ASP A 342 0.38 -26.48 -2.45
N VAL A 343 0.17 -26.06 -1.20
CA VAL A 343 0.97 -26.47 -0.05
C VAL A 343 0.07 -27.05 1.03
N GLU A 344 0.40 -28.24 1.54
CA GLU A 344 -0.20 -28.80 2.73
C GLU A 344 0.84 -28.83 3.85
N VAL A 345 0.50 -28.28 5.02
CA VAL A 345 1.38 -28.21 6.19
C VAL A 345 0.75 -28.89 7.40
N GLU A 346 1.58 -29.42 8.28
CA GLU A 346 1.17 -29.92 9.59
C GLU A 346 1.15 -28.80 10.60
N LEU A 347 0.15 -28.78 11.47
CA LEU A 347 -0.04 -27.83 12.56
C LEU A 347 0.37 -28.45 13.89
N TYR A 348 0.75 -27.61 14.85
CA TYR A 348 1.03 -28.02 16.23
C TYR A 348 -0.24 -28.55 16.91
N ASP A 349 -0.06 -29.37 17.96
CA ASP A 349 -1.18 -30.02 18.68
C ASP A 349 -2.01 -29.05 19.54
N ASP A 350 -1.38 -28.00 20.02
CA ASP A 350 -1.92 -27.01 20.95
C ASP A 350 -2.55 -25.79 20.26
N VAL A 351 -2.76 -25.91 18.95
CA VAL A 351 -3.28 -24.82 18.14
C VAL A 351 -4.80 -24.66 18.34
N GLU A 352 -5.23 -23.43 18.61
CA GLU A 352 -6.64 -23.06 18.74
C GLU A 352 -7.51 -23.53 17.57
N SER A 353 -8.77 -23.85 17.84
CA SER A 353 -9.68 -24.45 16.88
C SER A 353 -10.34 -23.39 15.99
N GLY A 354 -9.65 -22.94 14.96
CA GLY A 354 -10.23 -22.12 13.89
C GLY A 354 -10.38 -22.91 12.59
N ARG A 355 -11.26 -22.46 11.71
CA ARG A 355 -11.44 -22.99 10.35
C ARG A 355 -10.31 -22.54 9.43
N PHE A 356 -9.78 -21.35 9.68
CA PHE A 356 -8.75 -20.73 8.87
C PHE A 356 -7.40 -20.70 9.58
N VAL A 357 -6.36 -20.87 8.80
CA VAL A 357 -4.96 -20.76 9.19
C VAL A 357 -4.27 -19.90 8.14
N TYR A 358 -3.22 -19.17 8.54
CA TYR A 358 -2.57 -18.23 7.65
C TYR A 358 -1.13 -18.63 7.37
N LEU A 359 -0.60 -18.21 6.22
CA LEU A 359 0.84 -18.23 5.96
C LEU A 359 1.38 -16.81 6.07
N SER A 360 2.48 -16.70 6.76
CA SER A 360 3.23 -15.47 6.95
C SER A 360 4.63 -15.55 6.38
N VAL A 361 5.24 -14.41 6.11
CA VAL A 361 6.64 -14.25 5.72
C VAL A 361 7.33 -13.26 6.66
N PHE A 362 8.63 -13.41 6.86
CA PHE A 362 9.37 -12.58 7.81
C PHE A 362 9.66 -11.19 7.22
N ASP A 363 9.18 -10.15 7.90
CA ASP A 363 9.36 -8.73 7.55
C ASP A 363 10.41 -8.04 8.44
N ASN A 364 11.63 -8.51 8.48
CA ASN A 364 12.74 -7.97 9.27
C ASN A 364 12.52 -7.91 10.79
N GLN A 365 11.29 -7.72 11.25
CA GLN A 365 10.93 -7.59 12.67
C GLN A 365 9.84 -8.56 13.08
N ASP A 366 8.89 -8.83 12.17
CA ASP A 366 7.72 -9.62 12.46
C ASP A 366 7.37 -10.59 11.32
N TRP A 367 6.37 -11.43 11.53
CA TRP A 367 5.80 -12.34 10.55
C TRP A 367 4.50 -11.78 9.98
N SER A 368 4.60 -11.22 8.78
CA SER A 368 3.47 -10.60 8.09
C SER A 368 2.64 -11.64 7.35
N ILE A 369 1.35 -11.68 7.62
CA ILE A 369 0.39 -12.57 6.94
C ILE A 369 0.29 -12.20 5.46
N VAL A 370 0.36 -13.22 4.58
CA VAL A 370 0.29 -13.04 3.12
C VAL A 370 -0.80 -13.88 2.46
N HIS A 371 -1.25 -14.96 3.09
CA HIS A 371 -2.32 -15.80 2.56
C HIS A 371 -3.04 -16.58 3.65
N TRP A 372 -4.20 -17.10 3.33
CA TRP A 372 -5.03 -17.93 4.17
C TRP A 372 -5.23 -19.33 3.57
N GLY A 373 -5.54 -20.28 4.42
CA GLY A 373 -5.84 -21.66 4.03
C GLY A 373 -6.91 -22.26 4.92
N THR A 374 -7.43 -23.39 4.51
CA THR A 374 -8.46 -24.13 5.25
C THR A 374 -7.82 -25.24 6.09
N ARG A 375 -8.23 -25.32 7.34
CA ARG A 375 -7.80 -26.35 8.27
C ARG A 375 -8.62 -27.64 8.09
N HIS A 376 -7.93 -28.77 8.11
CA HIS A 376 -8.48 -30.10 8.11
C HIS A 376 -7.79 -30.94 9.18
N GLY A 377 -8.34 -30.95 10.40
CA GLY A 377 -7.72 -31.58 11.56
C GLY A 377 -6.38 -30.93 11.91
N ARG A 378 -5.28 -31.69 11.83
CA ARG A 378 -3.92 -31.23 12.09
C ARG A 378 -3.17 -30.76 10.83
N LYS A 379 -3.87 -30.52 9.76
CA LYS A 379 -3.30 -30.04 8.50
C LYS A 379 -4.01 -28.79 8.01
N ALA A 380 -3.31 -27.95 7.30
CA ALA A 380 -3.87 -26.81 6.58
C ALA A 380 -3.40 -26.83 5.14
N THR A 381 -4.29 -26.47 4.21
CA THR A 381 -4.01 -26.41 2.78
C THR A 381 -4.07 -24.98 2.29
N PHE A 382 -3.04 -24.57 1.57
CA PHE A 382 -2.89 -23.23 0.98
C PHE A 382 -2.71 -23.37 -0.53
N ARG A 383 -3.47 -22.59 -1.29
CA ARG A 383 -3.44 -22.65 -2.75
C ARG A 383 -2.49 -21.61 -3.33
N ASP A 384 -1.88 -21.94 -4.46
CA ASP A 384 -1.14 -20.99 -5.30
C ASP A 384 -0.05 -20.19 -4.59
N MET A 385 0.71 -20.84 -3.70
CA MET A 385 1.81 -20.21 -3.02
C MET A 385 3.00 -20.01 -3.96
N ALA A 386 3.54 -18.79 -4.01
CA ALA A 386 4.72 -18.50 -4.82
C ALA A 386 5.94 -19.28 -4.32
N ARG A 387 6.74 -19.80 -5.26
CA ARG A 387 7.91 -20.62 -4.96
C ARG A 387 9.13 -19.78 -4.60
N ASN A 388 10.14 -20.41 -4.03
CA ASN A 388 11.41 -19.80 -3.59
C ASN A 388 11.23 -18.77 -2.47
N VAL A 389 10.35 -19.09 -1.51
CA VAL A 389 10.00 -18.24 -0.36
C VAL A 389 9.93 -19.09 0.91
N VAL A 390 10.34 -18.50 2.02
CA VAL A 390 10.17 -19.09 3.37
C VAL A 390 8.84 -18.62 3.95
N TYR A 391 8.00 -19.57 4.32
CA TYR A 391 6.71 -19.34 4.95
C TYR A 391 6.65 -19.93 6.35
N MET A 392 5.80 -19.37 7.20
CA MET A 392 5.45 -19.92 8.51
C MET A 392 3.94 -19.97 8.66
N PRO A 393 3.36 -21.14 9.03
CA PRO A 393 1.96 -21.23 9.41
C PRO A 393 1.70 -20.49 10.71
N VAL A 394 0.64 -19.67 10.75
CA VAL A 394 0.28 -18.87 11.92
C VAL A 394 -1.23 -18.87 12.13
N HIS A 395 -1.64 -18.67 13.41
CA HIS A 395 -2.97 -18.23 13.77
C HIS A 395 -3.01 -16.72 13.92
N TYR A 396 -4.20 -16.16 13.78
CA TYR A 396 -4.47 -14.75 13.98
C TYR A 396 -5.67 -14.59 14.93
N SER A 397 -5.55 -13.66 15.87
CA SER A 397 -6.65 -13.06 16.61
C SER A 397 -6.35 -11.59 16.86
N GLU A 398 -7.37 -10.77 17.04
CA GLU A 398 -7.20 -9.35 17.39
C GLU A 398 -6.47 -9.18 18.71
N GLU A 399 -6.71 -10.06 19.69
CA GLU A 399 -6.10 -9.99 21.02
C GLU A 399 -4.61 -10.35 21.00
N ASN A 400 -4.22 -11.42 20.30
CA ASN A 400 -2.87 -12.00 20.38
C ASN A 400 -2.03 -11.71 19.11
N GLY A 401 -2.64 -11.11 18.08
CA GLY A 401 -1.99 -10.91 16.79
C GLY A 401 -1.64 -12.23 16.11
N THR A 402 -0.43 -12.34 15.61
CA THR A 402 0.06 -13.49 14.86
C THR A 402 0.82 -14.47 15.75
N VAL A 403 0.33 -15.69 15.89
CA VAL A 403 0.92 -16.76 16.72
C VAL A 403 1.34 -17.95 15.86
N PRO A 404 2.57 -18.49 15.98
CA PRO A 404 3.01 -19.65 15.22
C PRO A 404 2.09 -20.86 15.39
N ALA A 405 1.70 -21.49 14.27
CA ALA A 405 0.80 -22.64 14.22
C ALA A 405 1.47 -23.91 13.69
N GLY A 406 2.69 -23.81 13.17
CA GLY A 406 3.48 -24.91 12.63
C GLY A 406 4.91 -24.49 12.31
N ASP A 407 5.75 -25.44 11.93
CA ASP A 407 7.15 -25.18 11.55
C ASP A 407 7.24 -24.29 10.31
N ALA A 408 8.17 -23.33 10.33
CA ALA A 408 8.54 -22.61 9.12
C ALA A 408 9.10 -23.56 8.06
N PHE A 409 8.91 -23.25 6.79
CA PHE A 409 9.41 -24.06 5.68
C PHE A 409 9.82 -23.21 4.48
N LEU A 410 10.80 -23.69 3.74
CA LEU A 410 11.13 -23.18 2.41
C LEU A 410 10.28 -23.94 1.37
N LEU A 411 9.49 -23.21 0.57
CA LEU A 411 8.94 -23.70 -0.67
C LEU A 411 9.96 -23.44 -1.79
N ASP A 412 10.67 -24.46 -2.23
CA ASP A 412 11.79 -24.31 -3.17
C ASP A 412 11.33 -23.95 -4.60
N PRO A 413 12.25 -23.59 -5.53
CA PRO A 413 11.90 -23.29 -6.91
C PRO A 413 11.20 -24.43 -7.66
N GLN A 414 11.38 -25.68 -7.23
CA GLN A 414 10.74 -26.87 -7.81
C GLN A 414 9.35 -27.16 -7.22
N GLY A 415 9.01 -26.47 -6.12
CA GLY A 415 7.74 -26.64 -5.42
C GLY A 415 7.78 -27.69 -4.29
N ASN A 416 8.97 -28.10 -3.85
CA ASN A 416 9.14 -29.00 -2.71
C ASN A 416 9.15 -28.21 -1.40
N ILE A 417 8.62 -28.81 -0.35
CA ILE A 417 8.58 -28.25 1.00
C ILE A 417 9.81 -28.75 1.79
N HIS A 418 10.61 -27.82 2.28
CA HIS A 418 11.74 -28.11 3.17
C HIS A 418 11.44 -27.51 4.55
N LYS A 419 11.01 -28.35 5.50
CA LYS A 419 10.72 -27.92 6.88
C LYS A 419 11.98 -27.40 7.56
N MET A 420 11.85 -26.32 8.35
CA MET A 420 12.90 -25.73 9.15
C MET A 420 12.66 -26.04 10.63
N THR A 421 13.01 -27.27 11.02
CA THR A 421 12.86 -27.71 12.42
C THR A 421 14.18 -27.52 13.16
N ALA A 422 14.11 -26.85 14.32
CA ALA A 422 15.29 -26.63 15.15
C ALA A 422 15.77 -27.94 15.80
N ASP A 423 17.05 -28.31 15.60
CA ASP A 423 17.69 -29.37 16.37
C ASP A 423 18.20 -28.80 17.70
N THR A 424 17.41 -28.98 18.76
CA THR A 424 17.73 -28.47 20.10
C THR A 424 18.90 -29.21 20.77
N THR A 425 19.36 -30.33 20.20
CA THR A 425 20.48 -31.10 20.71
C THR A 425 21.84 -30.58 20.21
N GLN A 426 21.83 -29.84 19.10
CA GLN A 426 23.01 -29.24 18.50
C GLN A 426 22.96 -27.72 18.59
N ARG A 427 23.68 -27.15 19.54
CA ARG A 427 23.76 -25.70 19.70
C ARG A 427 24.99 -25.15 19.05
N THR A 428 24.84 -24.07 18.26
CA THR A 428 25.95 -23.33 17.69
C THR A 428 25.77 -21.84 17.89
N THR A 429 26.85 -21.11 17.95
CA THR A 429 26.80 -19.65 17.95
C THR A 429 26.67 -19.17 16.52
N VAL A 430 25.63 -18.39 16.23
CA VAL A 430 25.40 -17.77 14.93
C VAL A 430 25.58 -16.27 15.05
N GLU A 431 26.24 -15.67 14.08
CA GLU A 431 26.25 -14.22 13.91
C GLU A 431 25.04 -13.82 13.08
N VAL A 432 24.08 -13.17 13.73
CA VAL A 432 22.89 -12.67 13.03
C VAL A 432 23.21 -11.32 12.41
N LYS A 433 23.04 -11.21 11.09
CA LYS A 433 23.21 -9.97 10.34
C LYS A 433 21.87 -9.56 9.74
N ARG A 434 21.70 -8.25 9.57
CA ARG A 434 20.51 -7.72 8.90
C ARG A 434 20.35 -8.37 7.51
N LYS A 435 19.14 -8.84 7.21
CA LYS A 435 18.77 -9.56 5.98
C LYS A 435 19.10 -8.78 4.70
N PHE A 436 18.97 -7.45 4.72
CA PHE A 436 19.34 -6.55 3.64
C PHE A 436 20.08 -5.33 4.15
N ARG A 437 21.11 -4.92 3.42
CA ARG A 437 21.52 -3.53 3.45
C ARG A 437 20.41 -2.73 2.77
N ASP A 438 19.57 -2.08 3.53
CA ASP A 438 18.64 -1.12 2.95
C ASP A 438 19.49 -0.02 2.28
N VAL A 439 19.20 0.26 1.02
CA VAL A 439 19.80 1.39 0.29
C VAL A 439 19.57 2.70 1.07
N ARG A 440 18.44 2.80 1.79
CA ARG A 440 18.13 3.91 2.68
C ARG A 440 19.07 4.02 3.87
N SER A 441 19.59 2.93 4.43
CA SER A 441 20.58 3.02 5.52
C SER A 441 21.87 3.71 5.07
N ASN A 442 22.28 3.58 3.81
CA ASN A 442 23.38 4.36 3.25
C ASN A 442 23.05 5.85 3.12
N GLN A 443 21.79 6.22 2.86
CA GLN A 443 21.36 7.64 2.84
C GLN A 443 21.44 8.24 4.25
N PHE A 444 21.03 7.51 5.28
CA PHE A 444 21.16 7.96 6.68
C PHE A 444 22.62 8.11 7.11
N LEU A 445 23.50 7.17 6.71
CA LEU A 445 24.95 7.29 6.94
C LEU A 445 25.54 8.55 6.26
N GLN A 446 25.07 8.88 5.05
CA GLN A 446 25.51 10.11 4.37
C GLN A 446 25.06 11.37 5.13
N GLY A 447 23.91 11.30 5.79
CA GLY A 447 23.34 12.43 6.55
C GLY A 447 24.18 12.86 7.75
N VAL A 448 25.04 12.01 8.30
CA VAL A 448 25.88 12.36 9.46
C VAL A 448 27.32 12.77 9.09
N ILE A 449 27.76 12.55 7.84
CA ILE A 449 29.12 12.87 7.39
C ILE A 449 29.35 14.38 7.45
N GLY A 450 30.45 14.80 8.08
CA GLY A 450 30.78 16.22 8.31
C GLY A 450 30.14 16.79 9.60
N GLY A 451 29.29 16.01 10.26
CA GLY A 451 28.80 16.35 11.60
C GLY A 451 29.95 16.52 12.60
N LYS A 452 29.78 17.39 13.58
CA LYS A 452 30.84 17.79 14.51
C LYS A 452 30.46 17.44 15.94
N PHE A 453 31.36 16.81 16.65
CA PHE A 453 31.31 16.74 18.11
C PHE A 453 32.12 17.89 18.69
N GLN A 454 31.49 18.68 19.55
CA GLN A 454 32.09 19.87 20.14
C GLN A 454 31.92 19.85 21.66
N VAL A 455 32.89 20.44 22.33
CA VAL A 455 32.87 20.69 23.78
C VAL A 455 33.02 22.20 24.06
N ALA A 456 32.47 22.66 25.18
CA ALA A 456 32.52 24.06 25.60
C ALA A 456 32.37 24.20 27.11
N ASN A 457 32.74 25.35 27.66
CA ASN A 457 32.45 25.76 29.03
C ASN A 457 31.35 26.81 29.11
N GLN A 458 31.02 27.47 28.00
CA GLN A 458 29.87 28.36 27.86
C GLN A 458 28.68 27.62 27.23
N GLU A 459 27.49 27.91 27.75
CA GLU A 459 26.25 27.26 27.30
C GLU A 459 25.89 27.62 25.84
N ASP A 460 26.27 28.79 25.38
CA ASP A 460 26.07 29.24 24.00
C ASP A 460 27.12 28.69 23.01
N PHE A 461 28.06 27.88 23.49
CA PHE A 461 29.18 27.37 22.71
C PHE A 461 30.06 28.42 22.03
N SER A 462 30.10 29.65 22.54
CA SER A 462 30.97 30.73 22.04
C SER A 462 32.46 30.39 22.15
N ASP A 463 32.83 29.54 23.12
CA ASP A 463 34.18 29.00 23.34
C ASP A 463 34.37 27.59 22.82
N SER A 464 33.56 27.15 21.85
CA SER A 464 33.52 25.76 21.42
C SER A 464 34.82 25.25 20.79
N LEU A 465 35.23 24.05 21.18
CA LEU A 465 36.28 23.28 20.56
C LEU A 465 35.70 22.05 19.83
N THR A 466 35.95 21.93 18.53
CA THR A 466 35.60 20.75 17.76
C THR A 466 36.58 19.62 18.07
N ILE A 467 36.10 18.58 18.70
CA ILE A 467 36.92 17.42 19.11
C ILE A 467 36.92 16.31 18.08
N HIS A 468 35.90 16.25 17.23
CA HIS A 468 35.81 15.30 16.15
C HIS A 468 34.89 15.80 15.04
N VAL A 469 35.21 15.46 13.79
CA VAL A 469 34.35 15.62 12.62
C VAL A 469 34.12 14.23 12.05
N ILE A 470 32.85 13.84 11.87
CA ILE A 470 32.49 12.53 11.38
C ILE A 470 32.98 12.36 9.94
N PRO A 471 33.90 11.41 9.69
CA PRO A 471 34.42 11.15 8.35
C PRO A 471 33.39 10.36 7.52
N HIS A 472 33.75 10.02 6.29
CA HIS A 472 32.97 9.07 5.51
C HIS A 472 32.88 7.71 6.22
N LEU A 473 31.65 7.31 6.57
CA LEU A 473 31.39 6.04 7.24
C LEU A 473 31.12 4.94 6.21
N LYS A 474 31.68 3.76 6.47
CA LYS A 474 31.51 2.58 5.60
C LYS A 474 30.35 1.69 6.03
N ASP A 475 29.98 1.77 7.28
CA ASP A 475 28.92 0.95 7.89
C ASP A 475 28.22 1.71 9.03
N ASN A 476 27.10 1.17 9.50
CA ASN A 476 26.27 1.70 10.57
C ASN A 476 26.54 1.04 11.94
N LYS A 477 27.79 0.69 12.22
CA LYS A 477 28.22 0.16 13.53
C LYS A 477 28.55 1.28 14.50
N PHE A 478 28.82 0.89 15.74
CA PHE A 478 29.43 1.79 16.70
C PHE A 478 30.84 2.20 16.26
N HIS A 479 31.09 3.48 16.22
CA HIS A 479 32.39 4.07 15.93
C HIS A 479 32.94 4.68 17.19
N VAL A 480 34.07 4.14 17.68
CA VAL A 480 34.75 4.68 18.84
C VAL A 480 35.66 5.83 18.40
N VAL A 481 35.44 7.00 18.98
CA VAL A 481 36.20 8.21 18.71
C VAL A 481 37.13 8.48 19.90
N HIS A 482 38.41 8.61 19.63
CA HIS A 482 39.42 9.05 20.60
C HIS A 482 39.82 10.48 20.27
N PRO A 483 39.25 11.50 20.98
CA PRO A 483 39.62 12.89 20.73
C PRO A 483 41.11 13.15 20.98
N ARG A 484 41.71 13.99 20.15
CA ARG A 484 43.11 14.39 20.32
C ARG A 484 43.31 15.40 21.46
N TYR A 485 42.22 15.96 21.96
CA TYR A 485 42.24 17.01 22.95
C TYR A 485 41.81 16.46 24.30
N THR A 486 42.54 16.81 25.32
CA THR A 486 42.24 16.49 26.72
C THR A 486 41.90 17.80 27.45
N GLY A 487 40.91 17.78 28.32
CA GLY A 487 40.46 18.89 29.09
C GLY A 487 39.18 18.60 29.84
N GLU A 488 38.80 19.49 30.74
CA GLU A 488 37.54 19.44 31.45
C GLU A 488 36.56 20.42 30.79
N TYR A 489 35.43 19.91 30.37
CA TYR A 489 34.39 20.71 29.70
C TYR A 489 33.04 20.44 30.34
N ARG A 490 32.22 21.49 30.38
CA ARG A 490 30.91 21.45 31.02
C ARG A 490 29.82 21.01 30.04
N TYR A 491 29.95 21.36 28.76
CA TYR A 491 28.97 21.13 27.71
C TYR A 491 29.57 20.28 26.59
N PHE A 492 28.75 19.38 26.07
CA PHE A 492 29.02 18.60 24.87
C PHE A 492 27.87 18.75 23.90
N ARG A 493 28.14 18.92 22.61
CA ARG A 493 27.09 18.88 21.58
C ARG A 493 27.51 18.09 20.36
N TYR A 494 26.51 17.51 19.73
CA TYR A 494 26.56 17.11 18.33
C TYR A 494 25.98 18.25 17.49
N LEU A 495 26.70 18.70 16.47
CA LEU A 495 26.23 19.67 15.47
C LEU A 495 26.17 18.93 14.14
N SER A 496 24.95 18.69 13.66
CA SER A 496 24.72 18.00 12.39
C SER A 496 25.19 18.84 11.20
N PRO A 497 25.55 18.24 10.06
CA PRO A 497 25.78 18.98 8.84
C PRO A 497 24.46 19.59 8.32
N ASP A 498 24.55 20.63 7.50
CA ASP A 498 23.40 21.17 6.78
C ASP A 498 22.72 20.08 5.97
N TRP A 499 21.38 20.12 5.89
CA TRP A 499 20.54 19.11 5.25
C TRP A 499 20.50 17.74 5.92
N SER A 500 20.99 17.61 7.14
CA SER A 500 20.91 16.43 7.98
C SER A 500 19.77 16.54 9.00
N ARG A 501 19.23 15.38 9.38
CA ARG A 501 18.22 15.24 10.42
C ARG A 501 18.77 14.69 11.74
N GLY A 502 20.08 14.56 11.85
CA GLY A 502 20.74 13.94 12.99
C GLY A 502 21.01 12.46 12.82
N ASN A 503 20.00 11.66 12.48
CA ASN A 503 20.08 10.24 12.09
C ASN A 503 21.06 9.38 12.94
N MET A 504 20.91 9.40 14.26
CA MET A 504 21.79 8.70 15.19
C MET A 504 20.99 7.82 16.14
N ALA A 505 21.37 6.55 16.29
CA ALA A 505 20.68 5.62 17.18
C ALA A 505 21.15 5.75 18.63
N GLU A 506 22.49 5.75 18.84
CA GLU A 506 23.07 5.75 20.17
C GLU A 506 24.31 6.64 20.24
N LEU A 507 24.48 7.31 21.37
CA LEU A 507 25.63 8.16 21.67
C LEU A 507 26.11 7.92 23.10
N TYR A 508 27.32 7.43 23.23
CA TYR A 508 27.99 7.24 24.52
C TYR A 508 29.19 8.18 24.67
N THR A 509 29.30 8.80 25.83
CA THR A 509 30.47 9.60 26.20
C THR A 509 31.15 8.98 27.43
N PHE A 510 32.50 8.99 27.43
CA PHE A 510 33.30 8.37 28.46
C PHE A 510 34.28 9.40 29.04
N ASN A 511 34.59 9.25 30.33
CA ASN A 511 35.69 10.00 30.93
C ASN A 511 37.05 9.37 30.60
N ALA A 512 38.14 9.98 31.04
CA ALA A 512 39.48 9.46 30.81
C ALA A 512 39.77 8.08 31.48
N ALA A 513 38.97 7.70 32.47
CA ALA A 513 39.04 6.40 33.13
C ALA A 513 38.20 5.32 32.42
N GLY A 514 37.43 5.70 31.41
CA GLY A 514 36.55 4.79 30.67
C GLY A 514 35.14 4.64 31.26
N ASP A 515 34.81 5.42 32.28
CA ASP A 515 33.45 5.39 32.86
C ASP A 515 32.46 6.18 31.97
N THR A 516 31.26 5.64 31.77
CA THR A 516 30.22 6.31 31.01
C THR A 516 29.73 7.56 31.73
N LEU A 517 29.77 8.68 31.04
CA LEU A 517 29.23 9.94 31.54
C LEU A 517 27.72 10.01 31.32
N LYS A 518 27.00 10.42 32.37
CA LYS A 518 25.55 10.66 32.28
C LYS A 518 25.30 12.15 32.08
N HIS A 519 24.48 12.48 31.09
CA HIS A 519 24.02 13.85 30.91
C HIS A 519 23.05 14.26 32.05
N LYS A 520 23.05 15.53 32.42
CA LYS A 520 22.12 16.10 33.39
C LYS A 520 20.89 16.70 32.71
N ARG A 521 21.06 17.22 31.51
CA ARG A 521 20.02 17.91 30.73
C ARG A 521 20.36 17.79 29.26
N LEU A 522 19.33 17.52 28.45
CA LEU A 522 19.38 17.62 27.01
C LEU A 522 18.83 18.98 26.56
N MET A 523 19.50 19.64 25.65
CA MET A 523 19.14 20.94 25.09
C MET A 523 19.41 20.91 23.59
N GLY A 524 18.55 21.53 22.80
CA GLY A 524 18.73 21.63 21.36
C GLY A 524 17.45 22.02 20.64
N ASN A 525 17.51 22.05 19.33
CA ASN A 525 16.37 22.33 18.46
C ASN A 525 15.63 21.02 18.19
N PHE A 526 14.87 20.54 19.18
CA PHE A 526 14.20 19.24 19.12
C PHE A 526 12.81 19.36 18.49
N HIS A 527 12.73 19.59 17.19
CA HIS A 527 11.50 19.36 16.45
C HIS A 527 11.47 17.90 16.00
N VAL A 528 10.86 17.04 16.80
CA VAL A 528 10.90 15.59 16.60
C VAL A 528 9.52 14.98 16.64
N ARG A 529 9.36 13.85 15.98
CA ARG A 529 8.20 12.98 16.16
C ARG A 529 8.27 12.30 17.53
N PRO A 530 7.12 11.91 18.12
CA PRO A 530 7.10 11.31 19.47
C PRO A 530 8.03 10.10 19.65
N TRP A 531 8.32 9.37 18.56
CA TRP A 531 9.14 8.14 18.59
C TRP A 531 10.61 8.33 18.19
N CYS A 532 11.06 9.54 17.84
CA CYS A 532 12.46 9.81 17.46
C CYS A 532 13.09 10.97 18.26
N GLY A 533 12.73 11.06 19.54
CA GLY A 533 13.24 12.11 20.44
C GLY A 533 14.73 11.96 20.78
N PRO A 534 15.33 13.02 21.37
CA PRO A 534 16.74 13.00 21.75
C PRO A 534 17.05 11.98 22.86
N GLU A 535 16.07 11.53 23.61
CA GLU A 535 16.17 10.50 24.65
C GLU A 535 16.61 9.15 24.05
N ASN A 536 16.23 8.87 22.81
CA ASN A 536 16.59 7.65 22.08
C ASN A 536 18.10 7.49 21.84
N LEU A 537 18.87 8.59 21.95
CA LEU A 537 20.33 8.54 21.86
C LEU A 537 20.99 7.86 23.07
N PHE A 538 20.24 7.62 24.16
CA PHE A 538 20.78 7.23 25.46
C PHE A 538 19.98 6.11 26.11
N ASP A 539 19.05 5.47 25.39
CA ASP A 539 18.13 4.46 25.94
C ASP A 539 18.71 3.03 25.89
N GLY A 540 19.86 2.86 25.21
CA GLY A 540 20.52 1.56 25.05
C GLY A 540 19.86 0.64 24.02
N ASN A 541 18.92 1.16 23.23
CA ASN A 541 18.19 0.43 22.22
C ASN A 541 18.58 0.87 20.81
N VAL A 542 19.46 0.13 20.16
CA VAL A 542 19.93 0.45 18.79
C VAL A 542 18.84 0.43 17.71
N LEU A 543 17.60 0.06 18.05
CA LEU A 543 16.45 0.09 17.15
C LEU A 543 15.67 1.41 17.26
N SER A 544 15.82 2.16 18.34
CA SER A 544 15.36 3.54 18.47
C SER A 544 16.44 4.50 17.93
N PHE A 545 16.06 5.70 17.60
CA PHE A 545 16.98 6.68 17.03
C PHE A 545 16.46 8.12 17.22
N TYR A 546 17.39 9.05 17.18
CA TYR A 546 17.08 10.47 17.06
C TYR A 546 17.00 10.87 15.58
N ASP A 547 15.92 11.53 15.21
CA ASP A 547 15.69 12.10 13.87
C ASP A 547 14.92 13.40 13.95
N SER A 548 15.55 14.51 13.61
CA SER A 548 14.89 15.83 13.61
C SER A 548 14.00 16.02 12.40
N HIS A 549 12.91 16.77 12.56
CA HIS A 549 12.12 17.27 11.43
C HIS A 549 12.88 18.30 10.60
N ASP A 550 13.70 19.11 11.27
CA ASP A 550 14.46 20.17 10.63
C ASP A 550 15.67 19.60 9.90
N VAL A 551 15.88 20.06 8.68
CA VAL A 551 17.02 19.67 7.83
C VAL A 551 18.14 20.73 7.84
N TYR A 552 17.99 21.77 8.64
CA TYR A 552 18.93 22.90 8.73
C TYR A 552 19.71 22.82 10.04
N GLY A 553 20.85 22.18 10.03
CA GLY A 553 21.88 22.22 11.06
C GLY A 553 21.36 22.22 12.50
N VAL A 554 21.02 21.07 13.02
CA VAL A 554 20.55 20.94 14.42
C VAL A 554 21.74 20.78 15.36
#